data_ad27b1ec60c4e881453a800e222f7d11
#
_entry.id   ad27b1ec60c4e881453a800e222f7d11
#
_cell.length_a   1.000
_cell.length_b   1.000
_cell.length_c   1.000
_cell.angle_alpha   90.00
_cell.angle_beta   90.00
_cell.angle_gamma   90.00
#
_symmetry.space_group_name_H-M   'P 1'
#
loop_
_entity.id
_entity.type
_entity.pdbx_description
1 polymer ?
#
loop_
_entity_poly.entity_id
_entity_poly.type
_entity_poly.pdbx_seq_one_letter_code
_entity_poly.pdbx_strand_id
1 'polypeptide(L)'
;MTIEAKLTALGSALALKEGVPLATGEGLQFEFPGGCLDLTRHLIDADVLTTLLEHAEAKQLCESRDAMFAGERINTSEDRAVLHVALRGGIKKPIHVDGEDPVGYATEQLDRMLVFADAIRNGKVQAPSGVPFTDVVNIGIGGSDLGPRMAVEALRANASGPRVHFVANVDGHDLELVTRELDPKTTLCLVASKTFTTLETMMNARTARSW
;
A
#
# COMPACT_ATOMS: atom_id res chain seq x y z
N MET A 1 -15.60 -1.82 -35.18
CA MET A 1 -15.05 -2.77 -34.19
C MET A 1 -14.86 -1.98 -32.91
N THR A 2 -15.30 -2.47 -31.76
CA THR A 2 -15.08 -1.78 -30.49
C THR A 2 -13.58 -1.82 -30.10
N ILE A 3 -13.13 -0.93 -29.21
CA ILE A 3 -11.74 -0.90 -28.75
C ILE A 3 -11.39 -2.23 -28.08
N GLU A 4 -12.30 -2.79 -27.29
CA GLU A 4 -12.13 -4.10 -26.62
C GLU A 4 -11.95 -5.23 -27.64
N ALA A 5 -12.73 -5.24 -28.73
CA ALA A 5 -12.59 -6.23 -29.80
C ALA A 5 -11.26 -6.07 -30.55
N LYS A 6 -10.78 -4.82 -30.75
CA LYS A 6 -9.47 -4.55 -31.35
C LYS A 6 -8.34 -5.04 -30.44
N LEU A 7 -8.39 -4.77 -29.12
CA LEU A 7 -7.40 -5.25 -28.16
C LEU A 7 -7.37 -6.79 -28.09
N THR A 8 -8.53 -7.45 -28.10
CA THR A 8 -8.61 -8.91 -28.11
C THR A 8 -7.96 -9.50 -29.36
N ALA A 9 -8.23 -8.91 -30.53
CA ALA A 9 -7.63 -9.36 -31.79
C ALA A 9 -6.10 -9.18 -31.80
N LEU A 10 -5.60 -8.02 -31.34
CA LEU A 10 -4.17 -7.75 -31.24
C LEU A 10 -3.49 -8.72 -30.25
N GLY A 11 -4.07 -8.93 -29.08
CA GLY A 11 -3.54 -9.86 -28.08
C GLY A 11 -3.49 -11.30 -28.61
N SER A 12 -4.52 -11.74 -29.31
CA SER A 12 -4.53 -13.06 -29.96
C SER A 12 -3.45 -13.20 -31.06
N ALA A 13 -3.28 -12.15 -31.86
CA ALA A 13 -2.26 -12.13 -32.91
C ALA A 13 -0.83 -12.18 -32.33
N LEU A 14 -0.59 -11.48 -31.21
CA LEU A 14 0.69 -11.54 -30.52
C LEU A 14 0.94 -12.90 -29.86
N ALA A 15 -0.05 -13.50 -29.22
CA ALA A 15 0.07 -14.80 -28.58
C ALA A 15 0.36 -15.95 -29.57
N LEU A 16 -0.06 -15.82 -30.82
CA LEU A 16 0.17 -16.82 -31.89
C LEU A 16 1.55 -16.70 -32.55
N LYS A 17 2.30 -15.63 -32.32
CA LYS A 17 3.66 -15.48 -32.85
C LYS A 17 4.63 -16.33 -32.01
N GLU A 18 4.97 -17.52 -32.49
CA GLU A 18 6.07 -18.31 -31.90
C GLU A 18 7.37 -17.50 -31.94
N GLY A 19 8.06 -17.41 -30.80
CA GLY A 19 9.35 -16.75 -30.71
C GLY A 19 9.28 -15.22 -30.87
N VAL A 20 8.17 -14.58 -30.45
CA VAL A 20 8.09 -13.12 -30.39
C VAL A 20 9.30 -12.61 -29.61
N PRO A 21 10.26 -11.92 -30.22
CA PRO A 21 11.27 -11.19 -29.46
C PRO A 21 10.49 -10.27 -28.53
N LEU A 22 10.81 -10.27 -27.26
CA LEU A 22 10.36 -9.21 -26.36
C LEU A 22 10.61 -7.90 -27.11
N ALA A 23 9.57 -7.09 -27.26
CA ALA A 23 9.62 -5.94 -28.16
C ALA A 23 10.85 -5.10 -27.86
N THR A 24 11.75 -5.05 -28.83
CA THR A 24 12.97 -4.22 -28.77
C THR A 24 12.76 -2.89 -29.45
N GLY A 25 11.49 -2.41 -29.48
CA GLY A 25 11.11 -1.22 -30.22
C GLY A 25 11.57 0.06 -29.56
N GLU A 26 12.16 0.96 -30.35
CA GLU A 26 12.23 2.39 -30.00
C GLU A 26 10.82 2.89 -29.67
N GLY A 27 10.68 3.71 -28.61
CA GLY A 27 9.38 4.27 -28.21
C GLY A 27 8.63 3.47 -27.13
N LEU A 28 9.22 2.43 -26.54
CA LEU A 28 8.65 1.69 -25.41
C LEU A 28 9.36 1.96 -24.07
N GLN A 29 10.24 2.95 -24.03
CA GLN A 29 10.89 3.45 -22.82
C GLN A 29 10.48 4.90 -22.60
N PHE A 30 10.06 5.21 -21.39
CA PHE A 30 9.53 6.52 -21.00
C PHE A 30 10.25 7.01 -19.75
N GLU A 31 11.02 8.07 -19.90
CA GLU A 31 11.70 8.74 -18.79
C GLU A 31 10.73 9.68 -18.06
N PHE A 32 10.79 9.68 -16.73
CA PHE A 32 10.06 10.62 -15.88
C PHE A 32 10.89 10.98 -14.64
N PRO A 33 10.60 12.08 -13.96
CA PRO A 33 11.35 12.46 -12.75
C PRO A 33 11.34 11.34 -11.70
N GLY A 34 12.52 10.74 -11.46
CA GLY A 34 12.70 9.67 -10.48
C GLY A 34 12.60 8.24 -11.01
N GLY A 35 12.42 8.05 -12.33
CA GLY A 35 12.35 6.70 -12.88
C GLY A 35 12.27 6.62 -14.40
N CYS A 36 12.23 5.38 -14.86
CA CYS A 36 12.00 5.02 -16.26
C CYS A 36 10.96 3.89 -16.30
N LEU A 37 9.97 4.01 -17.17
CA LEU A 37 9.05 2.93 -17.51
C LEU A 37 9.60 2.23 -18.76
N ASP A 38 10.03 0.99 -18.62
CA ASP A 38 10.53 0.15 -19.70
C ASP A 38 9.51 -0.95 -20.03
N LEU A 39 8.86 -0.84 -21.18
CA LEU A 39 7.92 -1.81 -21.71
C LEU A 39 8.53 -2.74 -22.76
N THR A 40 9.85 -2.67 -23.01
CA THR A 40 10.53 -3.46 -24.05
C THR A 40 10.46 -4.97 -23.81
N ARG A 41 10.15 -5.39 -22.58
CA ARG A 41 10.00 -6.80 -22.20
C ARG A 41 8.55 -7.26 -22.09
N HIS A 42 7.60 -6.44 -22.49
CA HIS A 42 6.18 -6.79 -22.55
C HIS A 42 5.79 -7.21 -23.97
N LEU A 43 4.76 -8.04 -24.10
CA LEU A 43 4.14 -8.38 -25.38
C LEU A 43 3.29 -7.20 -25.89
N ILE A 44 3.94 -6.08 -26.18
CA ILE A 44 3.33 -4.82 -26.61
C ILE A 44 4.11 -4.34 -27.81
N ASP A 45 3.41 -4.01 -28.86
CA ASP A 45 3.94 -3.25 -30.01
C ASP A 45 3.29 -1.87 -30.07
N ALA A 46 3.66 -1.07 -31.06
CA ALA A 46 3.14 0.28 -31.22
C ALA A 46 1.61 0.32 -31.41
N ASP A 47 1.04 -0.66 -32.09
CA ASP A 47 -0.41 -0.74 -32.35
C ASP A 47 -1.18 -1.08 -31.08
N VAL A 48 -0.65 -2.01 -30.27
CA VAL A 48 -1.19 -2.35 -28.95
C VAL A 48 -1.11 -1.13 -28.03
N LEU A 49 0.03 -0.47 -27.94
CA LEU A 49 0.20 0.71 -27.09
C LEU A 49 -0.78 1.83 -27.50
N THR A 50 -0.87 2.13 -28.79
CA THR A 50 -1.81 3.14 -29.32
C THR A 50 -3.25 2.78 -28.93
N THR A 51 -3.64 1.52 -29.12
CA THR A 51 -5.01 1.06 -28.80
C THR A 51 -5.30 1.10 -27.29
N LEU A 52 -4.31 0.83 -26.44
CA LEU A 52 -4.45 0.97 -24.99
C LEU A 52 -4.63 2.44 -24.58
N LEU A 53 -3.93 3.37 -25.21
CA LEU A 53 -4.10 4.80 -24.98
C LEU A 53 -5.49 5.29 -25.45
N GLU A 54 -5.94 4.88 -26.65
CA GLU A 54 -7.32 5.13 -27.11
C GLU A 54 -8.36 4.60 -26.11
N HIS A 55 -8.11 3.43 -25.52
CA HIS A 55 -8.99 2.86 -24.51
C HIS A 55 -9.01 3.69 -23.22
N ALA A 56 -7.85 4.15 -22.77
CA ALA A 56 -7.75 5.01 -21.60
C ALA A 56 -8.50 6.34 -21.79
N GLU A 57 -8.39 6.94 -22.97
CA GLU A 57 -9.17 8.15 -23.34
C GLU A 57 -10.68 7.85 -23.35
N ALA A 58 -11.09 6.77 -24.01
CA ALA A 58 -12.51 6.38 -24.09
C ALA A 58 -13.12 6.07 -22.68
N LYS A 59 -12.29 5.66 -21.71
CA LYS A 59 -12.68 5.48 -20.32
C LYS A 59 -12.51 6.73 -19.45
N GLN A 60 -12.18 7.87 -20.05
CA GLN A 60 -12.02 9.15 -19.34
C GLN A 60 -11.06 9.04 -18.14
N LEU A 61 -9.90 8.39 -18.36
CA LEU A 61 -8.93 8.14 -17.28
C LEU A 61 -8.39 9.44 -16.68
N CYS A 62 -8.10 10.43 -17.52
CA CYS A 62 -7.58 11.73 -17.05
C CYS A 62 -8.62 12.49 -16.23
N GLU A 63 -9.86 12.51 -16.67
CA GLU A 63 -10.98 13.13 -15.97
C GLU A 63 -11.24 12.45 -14.63
N SER A 64 -11.22 11.11 -14.60
CA SER A 64 -11.38 10.34 -13.37
C SER A 64 -10.23 10.60 -12.38
N ARG A 65 -9.00 10.74 -12.87
CA ARG A 65 -7.85 11.15 -12.07
C ARG A 65 -8.06 12.53 -11.46
N ASP A 66 -8.45 13.49 -12.28
CA ASP A 66 -8.63 14.87 -11.85
C ASP A 66 -9.78 15.00 -10.85
N ALA A 67 -10.88 14.27 -11.05
CA ALA A 67 -11.99 14.13 -10.12
C ALA A 67 -11.52 13.51 -8.77
N MET A 68 -10.64 12.48 -8.81
CA MET A 68 -10.04 11.90 -7.60
C MET A 68 -9.25 12.96 -6.81
N PHE A 69 -8.43 13.75 -7.49
CA PHE A 69 -7.64 14.81 -6.84
C PHE A 69 -8.51 16.01 -6.40
N ALA A 70 -9.71 16.17 -6.95
CA ALA A 70 -10.70 17.13 -6.49
C ALA A 70 -11.51 16.66 -5.29
N GLY A 71 -11.41 15.40 -4.90
CA GLY A 71 -12.18 14.80 -3.80
C GLY A 71 -13.59 14.40 -4.19
N GLU A 72 -13.88 14.25 -5.48
CA GLU A 72 -15.18 13.80 -5.96
C GLU A 72 -15.42 12.32 -5.61
N ARG A 73 -16.70 11.94 -5.50
CA ARG A 73 -17.12 10.56 -5.15
C ARG A 73 -17.02 9.62 -6.35
N ILE A 74 -15.81 9.32 -6.79
CA ILE A 74 -15.55 8.46 -7.96
C ILE A 74 -15.70 6.96 -7.66
N ASN A 75 -15.71 6.54 -6.40
CA ASN A 75 -16.05 5.16 -6.03
C ASN A 75 -17.57 5.01 -5.97
N THR A 76 -18.16 4.72 -7.11
CA THR A 76 -19.62 4.62 -7.27
C THR A 76 -20.23 3.42 -6.56
N SER A 77 -19.46 2.37 -6.26
CA SER A 77 -19.96 1.17 -5.57
C SER A 77 -20.19 1.40 -4.08
N GLU A 78 -19.43 2.31 -3.47
CA GLU A 78 -19.54 2.65 -2.04
C GLU A 78 -19.99 4.09 -1.81
N ASP A 79 -20.25 4.84 -2.88
CA ASP A 79 -20.57 6.27 -2.87
C ASP A 79 -19.55 7.08 -2.04
N ARG A 80 -18.27 6.93 -2.36
CA ARG A 80 -17.16 7.54 -1.62
C ARG A 80 -16.17 8.26 -2.52
N ALA A 81 -15.54 9.29 -1.98
CA ALA A 81 -14.30 9.83 -2.50
C ALA A 81 -13.15 8.83 -2.32
N VAL A 82 -12.15 8.89 -3.20
CA VAL A 82 -10.95 8.07 -3.15
C VAL A 82 -9.80 8.95 -2.66
N LEU A 83 -9.47 8.86 -1.37
CA LEU A 83 -8.66 9.86 -0.66
C LEU A 83 -7.23 9.38 -0.31
N HIS A 84 -6.75 8.25 -0.83
CA HIS A 84 -5.38 7.82 -0.56
C HIS A 84 -4.33 8.84 -1.04
N VAL A 85 -4.68 9.73 -1.95
CA VAL A 85 -3.85 10.88 -2.38
C VAL A 85 -3.55 11.85 -1.24
N ALA A 86 -4.46 11.98 -0.25
CA ALA A 86 -4.27 12.84 0.92
C ALA A 86 -3.10 12.40 1.81
N LEU A 87 -2.70 11.11 1.75
CA LEU A 87 -1.58 10.56 2.51
C LEU A 87 -0.22 10.74 1.82
N ARG A 88 -0.19 11.18 0.56
CA ARG A 88 1.05 11.14 -0.25
C ARG A 88 1.85 12.45 -0.23
N GLY A 89 1.33 13.50 0.36
CA GLY A 89 1.93 14.82 0.30
C GLY A 89 1.86 15.44 -1.10
N GLY A 90 2.37 16.66 -1.23
CA GLY A 90 2.45 17.33 -2.54
C GLY A 90 1.12 17.79 -3.13
N ILE A 91 0.02 17.65 -2.42
CA ILE A 91 -1.28 18.20 -2.82
C ILE A 91 -1.22 19.72 -2.74
N LYS A 92 -1.27 20.35 -3.91
CA LYS A 92 -1.16 21.83 -4.01
C LYS A 92 -2.48 22.56 -3.75
N LYS A 93 -3.61 21.87 -3.86
CA LYS A 93 -4.94 22.45 -3.64
C LYS A 93 -5.62 21.73 -2.49
N PRO A 94 -6.32 22.46 -1.61
CA PRO A 94 -7.14 21.84 -0.58
C PRO A 94 -8.15 20.88 -1.20
N ILE A 95 -8.31 19.71 -0.61
CA ILE A 95 -9.39 18.78 -0.93
C ILE A 95 -10.44 18.94 0.17
N HIS A 96 -11.69 19.16 -0.20
CA HIS A 96 -12.80 19.19 0.75
C HIS A 96 -13.81 18.11 0.36
N VAL A 97 -14.17 17.26 1.31
CA VAL A 97 -15.18 16.23 1.13
C VAL A 97 -16.19 16.36 2.26
N ASP A 98 -17.44 16.60 1.90
CA ASP A 98 -18.54 16.79 2.87
C ASP A 98 -18.27 17.89 3.93
N GLY A 99 -17.49 18.91 3.55
CA GLY A 99 -17.10 20.01 4.43
C GLY A 99 -15.88 19.73 5.33
N GLU A 100 -15.30 18.54 5.25
CA GLU A 100 -14.10 18.15 6.00
C GLU A 100 -12.81 18.38 5.18
N ASP A 101 -11.68 18.54 5.87
CA ASP A 101 -10.34 18.60 5.30
C ASP A 101 -9.59 17.26 5.52
N PRO A 102 -9.66 16.31 4.57
CA PRO A 102 -8.99 15.02 4.71
C PRO A 102 -7.47 15.12 4.71
N VAL A 103 -6.89 16.17 4.11
CA VAL A 103 -5.44 16.38 4.07
C VAL A 103 -4.94 16.84 5.42
N GLY A 104 -5.61 17.82 6.02
CA GLY A 104 -5.31 18.30 7.37
C GLY A 104 -5.48 17.18 8.41
N TYR A 105 -6.57 16.42 8.31
CA TYR A 105 -6.78 15.25 9.17
C TYR A 105 -5.65 14.21 9.03
N ALA A 106 -5.27 13.84 7.81
CA ALA A 106 -4.20 12.88 7.56
C ALA A 106 -2.85 13.37 8.13
N THR A 107 -2.55 14.66 7.99
CA THR A 107 -1.34 15.29 8.54
C THR A 107 -1.34 15.22 10.07
N GLU A 108 -2.43 15.58 10.72
CA GLU A 108 -2.56 15.49 12.18
C GLU A 108 -2.35 14.05 12.69
N GLN A 109 -2.97 13.05 12.02
CA GLN A 109 -2.79 11.66 12.41
C GLN A 109 -1.34 11.19 12.21
N LEU A 110 -0.66 11.64 11.15
CA LEU A 110 0.75 11.35 10.92
C LEU A 110 1.62 11.94 12.05
N ASP A 111 1.40 13.19 12.41
CA ASP A 111 2.16 13.84 13.49
C ASP A 111 1.97 13.12 14.82
N ARG A 112 0.73 12.74 15.15
CA ARG A 112 0.43 11.94 16.36
C ARG A 112 1.14 10.59 16.35
N MET A 113 1.16 9.91 15.20
CA MET A 113 1.86 8.64 15.04
C MET A 113 3.37 8.79 15.24
N LEU A 114 3.98 9.83 14.65
CA LEU A 114 5.41 10.10 14.78
C LEU A 114 5.79 10.42 16.24
N VAL A 115 5.01 11.25 16.92
CA VAL A 115 5.22 11.59 18.34
C VAL A 115 5.15 10.32 19.22
N PHE A 116 4.16 9.45 18.95
CA PHE A 116 4.03 8.20 19.68
C PHE A 116 5.20 7.25 19.40
N ALA A 117 5.61 7.09 18.14
CA ALA A 117 6.75 6.25 17.76
C ALA A 117 8.05 6.73 18.43
N ASP A 118 8.30 8.04 18.47
CA ASP A 118 9.45 8.60 19.16
C ASP A 118 9.37 8.41 20.67
N ALA A 119 8.19 8.50 21.26
CA ALA A 119 8.02 8.25 22.69
C ALA A 119 8.31 6.79 23.07
N ILE A 120 7.95 5.82 22.23
CA ILE A 120 8.33 4.40 22.39
C ILE A 120 9.84 4.25 22.24
N ARG A 121 10.45 4.79 21.18
CA ARG A 121 11.89 4.67 20.91
C ARG A 121 12.76 5.25 22.01
N ASN A 122 12.33 6.33 22.62
CA ASN A 122 13.04 7.03 23.67
C ASN A 122 12.67 6.54 25.09
N GLY A 123 11.88 5.47 25.20
CA GLY A 123 11.45 4.90 26.49
C GLY A 123 10.56 5.82 27.34
N LYS A 124 9.98 6.87 26.74
CA LYS A 124 9.01 7.75 27.43
C LYS A 124 7.67 7.06 27.62
N VAL A 125 7.25 6.27 26.65
CA VAL A 125 6.13 5.34 26.80
C VAL A 125 6.71 3.97 27.12
N GLN A 126 6.28 3.42 28.25
CA GLN A 126 6.79 2.17 28.81
C GLN A 126 5.70 1.12 28.88
N ALA A 127 6.10 -0.13 28.97
CA ALA A 127 5.21 -1.22 29.26
C ALA A 127 4.58 -1.06 30.67
N PRO A 128 3.46 -1.72 30.96
CA PRO A 128 2.82 -1.70 32.29
C PRO A 128 3.77 -2.11 33.44
N SER A 129 4.83 -2.87 33.11
CA SER A 129 5.90 -3.25 34.03
C SER A 129 6.85 -2.11 34.41
N GLY A 130 6.73 -0.92 33.77
CA GLY A 130 7.60 0.24 33.99
C GLY A 130 8.94 0.17 33.29
N VAL A 131 9.12 -0.75 32.33
CA VAL A 131 10.32 -0.88 31.51
C VAL A 131 10.05 -0.49 30.05
N PRO A 132 11.05 -0.06 29.29
CA PRO A 132 10.88 0.22 27.86
C PRO A 132 10.44 -1.01 27.08
N PHE A 133 9.69 -0.79 26.00
CA PHE A 133 9.40 -1.83 25.04
C PHE A 133 10.66 -2.25 24.29
N THR A 134 10.91 -3.55 24.21
CA THR A 134 12.03 -4.15 23.47
C THR A 134 11.60 -4.67 22.10
N ASP A 135 10.32 -4.97 21.95
CA ASP A 135 9.75 -5.60 20.77
C ASP A 135 8.39 -5.00 20.40
N VAL A 136 8.13 -4.96 19.11
CA VAL A 136 6.83 -4.59 18.52
C VAL A 136 6.38 -5.71 17.59
N VAL A 137 5.18 -6.23 17.77
CA VAL A 137 4.56 -7.21 16.87
C VAL A 137 3.46 -6.53 16.05
N ASN A 138 3.68 -6.38 14.76
CA ASN A 138 2.65 -5.88 13.84
C ASN A 138 1.77 -7.04 13.39
N ILE A 139 0.49 -6.95 13.70
CA ILE A 139 -0.54 -7.93 13.31
C ILE A 139 -1.40 -7.30 12.22
N GLY A 140 -1.24 -7.75 10.99
CA GLY A 140 -1.96 -7.21 9.84
C GLY A 140 -1.74 -8.06 8.60
N ILE A 141 -2.60 -7.94 7.59
CA ILE A 141 -2.58 -8.75 6.37
C ILE A 141 -2.57 -7.84 5.14
N GLY A 142 -1.94 -8.28 4.06
CA GLY A 142 -1.86 -7.56 2.80
C GLY A 142 -1.17 -6.21 2.96
N GLY A 143 -1.84 -5.10 2.64
CA GLY A 143 -1.27 -3.75 2.76
C GLY A 143 -0.91 -3.34 4.18
N SER A 144 -1.52 -3.97 5.18
CA SER A 144 -1.20 -3.74 6.60
C SER A 144 0.03 -4.54 7.09
N ASP A 145 0.58 -5.42 6.26
CA ASP A 145 1.80 -6.19 6.51
C ASP A 145 2.91 -5.82 5.53
N LEU A 146 2.67 -5.98 4.22
CA LEU A 146 3.72 -5.98 3.19
C LEU A 146 4.47 -4.64 3.12
N GLY A 147 3.77 -3.51 3.16
CA GLY A 147 4.39 -2.19 3.15
C GLY A 147 5.26 -1.93 4.39
N PRO A 148 4.72 -2.06 5.60
CA PRO A 148 5.49 -1.94 6.84
C PRO A 148 6.66 -2.92 6.92
N ARG A 149 6.47 -4.18 6.56
CA ARG A 149 7.53 -5.21 6.55
C ARG A 149 8.66 -4.82 5.59
N MET A 150 8.32 -4.45 4.36
CA MET A 150 9.30 -3.99 3.38
C MET A 150 10.12 -2.81 3.91
N ALA A 151 9.49 -1.81 4.52
CA ALA A 151 10.16 -0.64 5.06
C ALA A 151 11.11 -0.99 6.22
N VAL A 152 10.67 -1.85 7.13
CA VAL A 152 11.49 -2.32 8.28
C VAL A 152 12.70 -3.12 7.76
N GLU A 153 12.51 -4.03 6.82
CA GLU A 153 13.59 -4.82 6.25
C GLU A 153 14.60 -3.95 5.48
N ALA A 154 14.12 -3.03 4.65
CA ALA A 154 14.97 -2.13 3.87
C ALA A 154 15.82 -1.20 4.76
N LEU A 155 15.29 -0.79 5.92
CA LEU A 155 15.94 0.13 6.84
C LEU A 155 16.61 -0.57 8.04
N ARG A 156 16.66 -1.89 8.06
CA ARG A 156 17.16 -2.68 9.18
C ARG A 156 18.55 -2.24 9.67
N ALA A 157 19.45 -1.92 8.74
CA ALA A 157 20.80 -1.46 9.08
C ALA A 157 20.85 -0.13 9.85
N ASN A 158 19.78 0.66 9.78
CA ASN A 158 19.65 1.95 10.45
C ASN A 158 18.68 1.88 11.65
N ALA A 159 18.23 0.67 12.04
CA ALA A 159 17.26 0.50 13.10
C ALA A 159 17.81 0.98 14.45
N SER A 160 17.03 1.78 15.16
CA SER A 160 17.32 2.24 16.51
C SER A 160 16.02 2.24 17.31
N GLY A 161 15.83 1.29 18.19
CA GLY A 161 14.60 1.13 18.97
C GLY A 161 14.18 -0.34 19.09
N PRO A 162 12.93 -0.62 19.45
CA PRO A 162 12.42 -1.98 19.56
C PRO A 162 12.58 -2.79 18.28
N ARG A 163 12.78 -4.07 18.39
CA ARG A 163 12.75 -5.01 17.26
C ARG A 163 11.32 -5.11 16.75
N VAL A 164 11.16 -5.15 15.42
CA VAL A 164 9.83 -5.23 14.80
C VAL A 164 9.63 -6.61 14.18
N HIS A 165 8.53 -7.25 14.57
CA HIS A 165 8.10 -8.56 14.11
C HIS A 165 6.76 -8.44 13.39
N PHE A 166 6.41 -9.41 12.54
CA PHE A 166 5.22 -9.37 11.72
C PHE A 166 4.45 -10.69 11.79
N VAL A 167 3.16 -10.59 12.02
CA VAL A 167 2.21 -11.71 11.98
C VAL A 167 1.14 -11.38 10.94
N ALA A 168 1.12 -12.14 9.86
CA ALA A 168 0.27 -11.88 8.70
C ALA A 168 -0.56 -13.09 8.26
N ASN A 169 -0.43 -14.22 8.92
CA ASN A 169 -1.20 -15.43 8.64
C ASN A 169 -2.12 -15.79 9.80
N VAL A 170 -3.29 -16.35 9.48
CA VAL A 170 -4.25 -16.87 10.48
C VAL A 170 -3.78 -18.19 11.10
N ASP A 171 -2.83 -18.86 10.47
CA ASP A 171 -2.23 -20.04 11.04
C ASP A 171 -1.60 -19.72 12.41
N GLY A 172 -2.04 -20.44 13.44
CA GLY A 172 -1.57 -20.22 14.80
C GLY A 172 -0.05 -20.35 14.98
N HIS A 173 0.62 -21.10 14.09
CA HIS A 173 2.08 -21.21 14.10
C HIS A 173 2.77 -19.90 13.74
N ASP A 174 2.16 -19.05 12.89
CA ASP A 174 2.77 -17.76 12.54
C ASP A 174 2.92 -16.87 13.77
N LEU A 175 1.87 -16.77 14.59
CA LEU A 175 1.90 -16.03 15.85
C LEU A 175 2.81 -16.73 16.89
N GLU A 176 2.70 -18.05 17.01
CA GLU A 176 3.50 -18.84 17.97
C GLU A 176 5.00 -18.70 17.73
N LEU A 177 5.44 -18.82 16.48
CA LEU A 177 6.86 -18.70 16.11
C LEU A 177 7.42 -17.32 16.46
N VAL A 178 6.63 -16.26 16.29
CA VAL A 178 7.03 -14.91 16.66
C VAL A 178 7.06 -14.74 18.18
N THR A 179 5.99 -15.13 18.88
CA THR A 179 5.84 -14.84 20.32
C THR A 179 6.68 -15.75 21.23
N ARG A 180 7.08 -16.92 20.75
CA ARG A 180 7.88 -17.89 21.50
C ARG A 180 9.18 -17.34 22.09
N GLU A 181 9.81 -16.39 21.40
CA GLU A 181 11.09 -15.78 21.79
C GLU A 181 10.93 -14.38 22.39
N LEU A 182 9.69 -13.95 22.65
CA LEU A 182 9.37 -12.62 23.15
C LEU A 182 8.82 -12.67 24.57
N ASP A 183 9.08 -11.59 25.32
CA ASP A 183 8.48 -11.40 26.65
C ASP A 183 7.22 -10.51 26.50
N PRO A 184 6.02 -11.01 26.85
CA PRO A 184 4.79 -10.23 26.78
C PRO A 184 4.83 -8.95 27.63
N LYS A 185 5.67 -8.91 28.66
CA LYS A 185 5.82 -7.74 29.54
C LYS A 185 6.57 -6.57 28.90
N THR A 186 7.29 -6.81 27.80
CA THR A 186 8.09 -5.81 27.09
C THR A 186 7.76 -5.74 25.59
N THR A 187 6.70 -6.43 25.17
CA THR A 187 6.26 -6.47 23.77
C THR A 187 5.01 -5.61 23.57
N LEU A 188 5.06 -4.73 22.57
CA LEU A 188 3.91 -3.96 22.10
C LEU A 188 3.28 -4.65 20.91
N CYS A 189 1.99 -5.00 20.99
CA CYS A 189 1.22 -5.50 19.84
C CYS A 189 0.53 -4.35 19.11
N LEU A 190 0.76 -4.23 17.80
CA LEU A 190 0.17 -3.28 16.88
C LEU A 190 -0.83 -4.00 15.99
N VAL A 191 -2.12 -3.69 16.11
CA VAL A 191 -3.16 -4.28 15.26
C VAL A 191 -3.46 -3.34 14.11
N ALA A 192 -3.02 -3.70 12.90
CA ALA A 192 -3.17 -2.89 11.70
C ALA A 192 -4.31 -3.42 10.82
N SER A 193 -5.41 -2.70 10.76
CA SER A 193 -6.56 -3.02 9.90
C SER A 193 -7.30 -1.75 9.51
N LYS A 194 -7.69 -1.63 8.24
CA LYS A 194 -8.43 -0.48 7.73
C LYS A 194 -9.82 -0.36 8.39
N THR A 195 -10.52 -1.46 8.56
CA THR A 195 -11.91 -1.50 9.03
C THR A 195 -12.09 -2.21 10.36
N PHE A 196 -11.06 -2.86 10.89
CA PHE A 196 -11.11 -3.76 12.05
C PHE A 196 -12.15 -4.89 11.92
N THR A 197 -12.41 -5.32 10.67
CA THR A 197 -13.33 -6.40 10.33
C THR A 197 -12.63 -7.59 9.67
N THR A 198 -11.34 -7.48 9.33
CA THR A 198 -10.55 -8.57 8.73
C THR A 198 -10.44 -9.71 9.74
N LEU A 199 -11.08 -10.84 9.44
CA LEU A 199 -11.25 -11.96 10.37
C LEU A 199 -9.90 -12.46 10.92
N GLU A 200 -8.96 -12.72 10.05
CA GLU A 200 -7.64 -13.27 10.38
C GLU A 200 -6.85 -12.32 11.29
N THR A 201 -6.86 -11.02 10.96
CA THR A 201 -6.21 -10.00 11.80
C THR A 201 -6.83 -9.96 13.19
N MET A 202 -8.16 -10.01 13.27
CA MET A 202 -8.86 -9.96 14.56
C MET A 202 -8.69 -11.25 15.36
N MET A 203 -8.57 -12.40 14.72
CA MET A 203 -8.24 -13.67 15.39
C MET A 203 -6.85 -13.62 16.01
N ASN A 204 -5.83 -13.25 15.24
CA ASN A 204 -4.46 -13.11 15.75
C ASN A 204 -4.37 -12.06 16.87
N ALA A 205 -5.07 -10.93 16.72
CA ALA A 205 -5.10 -9.89 17.76
C ALA A 205 -5.70 -10.39 19.08
N ARG A 206 -6.76 -11.20 19.03
CA ARG A 206 -7.36 -11.81 20.24
C ARG A 206 -6.42 -12.80 20.88
N THR A 207 -5.74 -13.63 20.08
CA THR A 207 -4.76 -14.60 20.59
C THR A 207 -3.56 -13.88 21.22
N ALA A 208 -3.01 -12.87 20.54
CA ALA A 208 -1.92 -12.06 21.06
C ALA A 208 -2.29 -11.33 22.37
N ARG A 209 -3.54 -10.86 22.48
CA ARG A 209 -4.05 -10.24 23.73
C ARG A 209 -4.12 -11.25 24.90
N SER A 210 -4.38 -12.52 24.59
CA SER A 210 -4.44 -13.57 25.62
C SER A 210 -3.05 -14.05 26.04
N TRP A 211 -2.08 -13.93 25.15
CA TRP A 211 -0.68 -14.22 25.42
C TRP A 211 -0.06 -13.17 26.34
#